data_1e318e37b7859bbfc49e54fa8767a390
#
_entry.id   1e318e37b7859bbfc49e54fa8767a390
#
_cell.length_a   1.000
_cell.length_b   1.000
_cell.length_c   1.000
_cell.angle_alpha   90.00
_cell.angle_beta   90.00
_cell.angle_gamma   90.00
#
_symmetry.space_group_name_H-M   'P 1'
#
loop_
_entity.id
_entity.type
_entity.pdbx_description
1 polymer ?
#
loop_
_entity_poly.entity_id
_entity_poly.type
_entity_poly.pdbx_seq_one_letter_code
_entity_poly.pdbx_strand_id
1 'polypeptide(L)'
;VAGGKPIAGILSGRINPSGKLAITFPYSTGQIPIYYNQRKSGRSHQGFYQDITSKPLYPFGHGLSYTEFEYGAITPSATVVKRGEKLTVEVPVTNVGERDGAETVLWFISDPYSSITRPVKELKFFDKQLIKAGDTKVFRFDVDLERDFGFVDENGKRFLEAGEYYIMVKDRKVKIELVD
;
A
#
# COMPACT_ATOMS: atom_id res chain seq x y z
N VAL A 1 19.28 -17.81 19.01
CA VAL A 1 18.73 -16.91 17.97
C VAL A 1 19.17 -17.44 16.62
N ALA A 2 18.25 -17.90 15.78
CA ALA A 2 18.51 -18.64 14.52
C ALA A 2 18.67 -17.74 13.27
N GLY A 3 19.10 -16.49 13.43
CA GLY A 3 19.19 -15.52 12.32
C GLY A 3 20.29 -15.78 11.28
N GLY A 4 21.35 -16.51 11.64
CA GLY A 4 22.51 -16.69 10.77
C GLY A 4 22.21 -17.44 9.46
N LYS A 5 21.43 -18.53 9.52
CA LYS A 5 21.07 -19.31 8.32
C LYS A 5 20.27 -18.52 7.29
N PRO A 6 19.17 -17.78 7.65
CA PRO A 6 18.44 -16.96 6.71
C PRO A 6 19.32 -15.85 6.10
N ILE A 7 20.11 -15.16 6.91
CA ILE A 7 21.01 -14.09 6.42
C ILE A 7 22.03 -14.67 5.42
N ALA A 8 22.72 -15.74 5.78
CA ALA A 8 23.66 -16.41 4.87
C ALA A 8 22.97 -16.90 3.59
N GLY A 9 21.74 -17.40 3.67
CA GLY A 9 20.95 -17.83 2.52
C GLY A 9 20.60 -16.68 1.57
N ILE A 10 20.25 -15.51 2.11
CA ILE A 10 20.00 -14.31 1.33
C ILE A 10 21.29 -13.79 0.72
N LEU A 11 22.34 -13.58 1.50
CA LEU A 11 23.61 -13.02 1.01
C LEU A 11 24.28 -13.91 -0.06
N SER A 12 24.11 -15.22 0.04
CA SER A 12 24.60 -16.17 -0.99
C SER A 12 23.69 -16.28 -2.22
N GLY A 13 22.54 -15.60 -2.25
CA GLY A 13 21.56 -15.69 -3.35
C GLY A 13 20.76 -17.00 -3.37
N ARG A 14 20.92 -17.89 -2.38
CA ARG A 14 20.16 -19.14 -2.28
C ARG A 14 18.70 -18.91 -1.92
N ILE A 15 18.41 -17.86 -1.15
CA ILE A 15 17.07 -17.42 -0.78
C ILE A 15 16.83 -16.07 -1.42
N ASN A 16 15.77 -15.95 -2.24
CA ASN A 16 15.33 -14.67 -2.76
C ASN A 16 14.56 -13.92 -1.66
N PRO A 17 15.03 -12.73 -1.21
CA PRO A 17 14.32 -11.96 -0.20
C PRO A 17 12.96 -11.48 -0.72
N SER A 18 11.97 -11.42 0.15
CA SER A 18 10.61 -11.03 -0.20
C SER A 18 9.89 -10.29 0.93
N GLY A 19 10.65 -9.84 1.94
CA GLY A 19 10.10 -9.06 3.04
C GLY A 19 9.81 -7.62 2.62
N LYS A 20 8.78 -7.02 3.22
CA LYS A 20 8.45 -5.61 3.09
C LYS A 20 8.56 -4.95 4.47
N LEU A 21 9.06 -3.73 4.51
CA LEU A 21 9.16 -2.97 5.76
C LEU A 21 7.77 -2.68 6.32
N ALA A 22 7.56 -3.04 7.58
CA ALA A 22 6.33 -2.75 8.32
C ALA A 22 6.35 -1.36 9.02
N ILE A 23 7.44 -0.62 8.86
CA ILE A 23 7.60 0.75 9.37
C ILE A 23 8.30 1.60 8.31
N THR A 24 8.16 2.92 8.44
CA THR A 24 8.90 3.89 7.63
C THR A 24 10.25 4.17 8.29
N PHE A 25 11.33 4.11 7.53
CA PHE A 25 12.66 4.50 8.01
C PHE A 25 12.94 5.96 7.67
N PRO A 26 13.25 6.80 8.65
CA PRO A 26 13.59 8.20 8.42
C PRO A 26 14.95 8.33 7.74
N TYR A 27 15.15 9.44 7.04
CA TYR A 27 16.46 9.82 6.50
C TYR A 27 17.39 10.33 7.60
N SER A 28 16.80 11.00 8.59
CA SER A 28 17.51 11.46 9.80
C SER A 28 16.60 11.43 11.01
N THR A 29 17.17 11.49 12.19
CA THR A 29 16.46 11.54 13.48
C THR A 29 15.52 12.75 13.59
N GLY A 30 15.84 13.86 12.92
CA GLY A 30 14.99 15.07 12.90
C GLY A 30 13.67 14.90 12.17
N GLN A 31 13.47 13.80 11.41
CA GLN A 31 12.20 13.50 10.74
C GLN A 31 11.19 12.75 11.63
N ILE A 32 11.60 12.28 12.81
CA ILE A 32 10.73 11.49 13.69
C ILE A 32 9.74 12.43 14.42
N PRO A 33 8.42 12.07 14.48
CA PRO A 33 7.79 10.87 13.93
C PRO A 33 7.47 10.96 12.42
N ILE A 34 7.65 9.86 11.69
CA ILE A 34 7.33 9.75 10.26
C ILE A 34 6.47 8.51 10.01
N TYR A 35 5.24 8.73 9.52
CA TYR A 35 4.26 7.67 9.30
C TYR A 35 3.83 7.64 7.84
N TYR A 36 3.64 6.45 7.26
CA TYR A 36 3.13 6.29 5.90
C TYR A 36 1.66 6.77 5.76
N ASN A 37 0.90 6.70 6.85
CA ASN A 37 -0.51 7.06 6.95
C ASN A 37 -0.73 8.40 7.66
N GLN A 38 0.24 9.31 7.57
CA GLN A 38 0.08 10.64 8.12
C GLN A 38 -1.13 11.37 7.53
N ARG A 39 -1.70 12.29 8.29
CA ARG A 39 -2.77 13.17 7.80
C ARG A 39 -2.18 14.28 6.93
N LYS A 40 -2.96 14.80 5.99
CA LYS A 40 -2.57 16.00 5.23
C LYS A 40 -2.31 17.14 6.19
N SER A 41 -1.20 17.82 5.98
CA SER A 41 -0.83 19.02 6.73
C SER A 41 -0.84 20.21 5.78
N GLY A 42 -1.29 21.36 6.25
CA GLY A 42 -1.18 22.62 5.53
C GLY A 42 0.24 23.17 5.43
N ARG A 43 1.21 22.55 6.12
CA ARG A 43 2.62 22.92 5.99
C ARG A 43 3.18 22.36 4.69
N SER A 44 3.76 23.22 3.87
CA SER A 44 4.58 22.82 2.75
C SER A 44 5.74 21.96 3.26
N HIS A 45 5.97 20.79 2.65
CA HIS A 45 7.15 19.95 2.93
C HIS A 45 8.46 20.56 2.40
N GLN A 46 8.42 21.76 1.86
CA GLN A 46 9.56 22.52 1.32
C GLN A 46 9.57 23.92 1.93
N GLY A 47 9.56 24.00 3.25
CA GLY A 47 9.72 25.27 3.96
C GLY A 47 11.18 25.75 3.95
N PHE A 48 11.39 27.07 4.02
CA PHE A 48 12.70 27.74 4.04
C PHE A 48 13.61 27.33 5.22
N TYR A 49 13.09 26.54 6.19
CA TYR A 49 13.80 26.09 7.37
C TYR A 49 14.07 24.58 7.38
N GLN A 50 13.96 23.92 6.20
CA GLN A 50 14.21 22.50 6.07
C GLN A 50 15.41 22.28 5.14
N ASP A 51 16.51 21.89 5.72
CA ASP A 51 17.75 21.51 5.04
C ASP A 51 17.81 20.05 4.65
N ILE A 52 16.78 19.26 5.00
CA ILE A 52 16.63 17.86 4.64
C ILE A 52 15.30 17.59 3.92
N THR A 53 15.28 16.54 3.10
CA THR A 53 14.07 16.10 2.41
C THR A 53 12.98 15.65 3.39
N SER A 54 11.70 15.88 3.05
CA SER A 54 10.55 15.32 3.77
C SER A 54 10.30 13.83 3.44
N LYS A 55 10.97 13.30 2.41
CA LYS A 55 10.83 11.90 2.01
C LYS A 55 11.60 10.99 2.97
N PRO A 56 11.06 9.81 3.30
CA PRO A 56 11.79 8.83 4.10
C PRO A 56 12.97 8.23 3.32
N LEU A 57 13.95 7.67 4.03
CA LEU A 57 15.01 6.86 3.44
C LEU A 57 14.41 5.60 2.80
N TYR A 58 13.60 4.87 3.57
CA TYR A 58 12.83 3.73 3.09
C TYR A 58 11.37 3.86 3.54
N PRO A 59 10.42 3.94 2.60
CA PRO A 59 9.00 4.03 2.96
C PRO A 59 8.46 2.70 3.50
N PHE A 60 7.35 2.74 4.22
CA PHE A 60 6.56 1.57 4.54
C PHE A 60 6.27 0.76 3.27
N GLY A 61 6.42 -0.56 3.34
CA GLY A 61 6.25 -1.45 2.21
C GLY A 61 7.47 -1.57 1.29
N HIS A 62 8.57 -0.85 1.58
CA HIS A 62 9.83 -1.03 0.85
C HIS A 62 10.38 -2.45 1.03
N GLY A 63 10.92 -3.03 -0.02
CA GLY A 63 11.58 -4.33 0.02
C GLY A 63 12.40 -4.56 -1.24
N LEU A 64 13.38 -5.44 -1.12
CA LEU A 64 14.27 -5.84 -2.20
C LEU A 64 14.01 -7.29 -2.60
N SER A 65 14.30 -7.60 -3.84
CA SER A 65 14.24 -8.96 -4.40
C SER A 65 15.39 -9.15 -5.40
N TYR A 66 15.77 -10.39 -5.65
CA TYR A 66 16.69 -10.75 -6.73
C TYR A 66 15.97 -10.97 -8.06
N THR A 67 14.68 -10.69 -8.12
CA THR A 67 13.89 -10.65 -9.35
C THR A 67 13.10 -9.34 -9.41
N GLU A 68 12.52 -9.05 -10.54
CA GLU A 68 11.76 -7.82 -10.78
C GLU A 68 10.29 -8.14 -11.05
N PHE A 69 9.40 -7.30 -10.49
CA PHE A 69 7.95 -7.46 -10.64
C PHE A 69 7.36 -6.23 -11.31
N GLU A 70 6.66 -6.47 -12.42
CA GLU A 70 5.89 -5.47 -13.12
C GLU A 70 4.41 -5.55 -12.72
N TYR A 71 3.83 -4.41 -12.39
CA TYR A 71 2.43 -4.29 -12.00
C TYR A 71 1.61 -3.76 -13.17
N GLY A 72 0.53 -4.44 -13.52
CA GLY A 72 -0.46 -3.95 -14.47
C GLY A 72 -1.38 -2.90 -13.86
N ALA A 73 -2.44 -2.57 -14.59
CA ALA A 73 -3.47 -1.68 -14.11
C ALA A 73 -4.34 -2.34 -13.03
N ILE A 74 -4.82 -1.54 -12.07
CA ILE A 74 -5.84 -1.98 -11.11
C ILE A 74 -7.18 -2.00 -11.86
N THR A 75 -7.87 -3.13 -11.83
CA THR A 75 -9.17 -3.33 -12.47
C THR A 75 -10.24 -3.56 -11.40
N PRO A 76 -11.15 -2.62 -11.16
CA PRO A 76 -12.28 -2.81 -10.28
C PRO A 76 -13.42 -3.53 -11.00
N SER A 77 -14.25 -4.27 -10.26
CA SER A 77 -15.50 -4.85 -10.78
C SER A 77 -16.53 -3.79 -11.14
N ALA A 78 -16.48 -2.62 -10.49
CA ALA A 78 -17.27 -1.43 -10.80
C ALA A 78 -16.51 -0.18 -10.33
N THR A 79 -16.70 0.93 -11.04
CA THR A 79 -16.13 2.25 -10.64
C THR A 79 -17.13 3.10 -9.88
N VAL A 80 -18.41 2.76 -9.92
CA VAL A 80 -19.49 3.34 -9.12
C VAL A 80 -20.15 2.20 -8.36
N VAL A 81 -20.28 2.32 -7.06
CA VAL A 81 -20.84 1.30 -6.16
C VAL A 81 -21.82 1.93 -5.19
N LYS A 82 -22.86 1.18 -4.82
CA LYS A 82 -23.83 1.57 -3.80
C LYS A 82 -23.46 0.94 -2.46
N ARG A 83 -23.93 1.56 -1.40
CA ARG A 83 -23.82 1.01 -0.06
C ARG A 83 -24.40 -0.42 -0.01
N GLY A 84 -23.64 -1.36 0.54
CA GLY A 84 -24.03 -2.77 0.61
C GLY A 84 -23.72 -3.62 -0.63
N GLU A 85 -23.27 -3.02 -1.73
CA GLU A 85 -22.80 -3.77 -2.89
C GLU A 85 -21.40 -4.36 -2.66
N LYS A 86 -21.06 -5.37 -3.43
CA LYS A 86 -19.74 -6.00 -3.41
C LYS A 86 -18.82 -5.31 -4.41
N LEU A 87 -17.65 -4.97 -3.96
CA LEU A 87 -16.57 -4.44 -4.80
C LEU A 87 -15.37 -5.38 -4.73
N THR A 88 -14.89 -5.79 -5.88
CA THR A 88 -13.64 -6.55 -6.02
C THR A 88 -12.69 -5.76 -6.87
N VAL A 89 -11.42 -5.74 -6.51
CA VAL A 89 -10.36 -5.12 -7.31
C VAL A 89 -9.24 -6.13 -7.54
N GLU A 90 -8.67 -6.09 -8.73
CA GLU A 90 -7.63 -7.00 -9.15
C GLU A 90 -6.44 -6.22 -9.72
N VAL A 91 -5.24 -6.76 -9.54
CA VAL A 91 -4.04 -6.27 -10.19
C VAL A 91 -3.19 -7.45 -10.66
N PRO A 92 -2.86 -7.54 -11.96
CA PRO A 92 -1.91 -8.53 -12.44
C PRO A 92 -0.48 -8.09 -12.08
N VAL A 93 0.33 -9.05 -11.62
CA VAL A 93 1.74 -8.85 -11.32
C VAL A 93 2.53 -9.92 -12.06
N THR A 94 3.45 -9.47 -12.90
CA THR A 94 4.33 -10.32 -13.70
C THR A 94 5.74 -10.32 -13.10
N ASN A 95 6.31 -11.48 -12.92
CA ASN A 95 7.73 -11.62 -12.63
C ASN A 95 8.52 -11.54 -13.95
N VAL A 96 9.11 -10.37 -14.22
CA VAL A 96 9.86 -10.11 -15.47
C VAL A 96 11.34 -10.47 -15.36
N GLY A 97 11.79 -10.94 -14.18
CA GLY A 97 13.17 -11.40 -13.99
C GLY A 97 13.34 -12.89 -14.24
N GLU A 98 14.55 -13.37 -14.01
CA GLU A 98 14.97 -14.74 -14.33
C GLU A 98 14.86 -15.72 -13.15
N ARG A 99 14.35 -15.26 -11.99
CA ARG A 99 14.26 -16.07 -10.77
C ARG A 99 12.83 -16.07 -10.24
N ASP A 100 12.44 -17.21 -9.68
CA ASP A 100 11.21 -17.27 -8.89
C ASP A 100 11.30 -16.32 -7.70
N GLY A 101 10.23 -15.63 -7.40
CA GLY A 101 10.19 -14.69 -6.29
C GLY A 101 8.79 -14.55 -5.71
N ALA A 102 8.71 -14.29 -4.41
CA ALA A 102 7.44 -13.97 -3.78
C ALA A 102 7.26 -12.45 -3.73
N GLU A 103 6.11 -11.98 -4.23
CA GLU A 103 5.74 -10.57 -4.13
C GLU A 103 4.59 -10.38 -3.17
N THR A 104 4.64 -9.27 -2.44
CA THR A 104 3.58 -8.85 -1.52
C THR A 104 2.92 -7.62 -2.07
N VAL A 105 1.66 -7.74 -2.48
CA VAL A 105 0.83 -6.61 -2.90
C VAL A 105 0.19 -5.99 -1.67
N LEU A 106 0.40 -4.69 -1.49
CA LEU A 106 -0.16 -3.88 -0.41
C LEU A 106 -1.28 -3.01 -0.99
N TRP A 107 -2.52 -3.22 -0.52
CA TRP A 107 -3.70 -2.49 -0.96
C TRP A 107 -4.01 -1.36 0.00
N PHE A 108 -3.91 -0.13 -0.49
CA PHE A 108 -4.20 1.06 0.27
C PHE A 108 -5.51 1.70 -0.22
N ILE A 109 -6.21 2.34 0.70
CA ILE A 109 -7.35 3.19 0.39
C ILE A 109 -7.03 4.62 0.82
N SER A 110 -7.43 5.57 -0.01
CA SER A 110 -7.34 7.01 0.24
C SER A 110 -8.71 7.63 0.04
N ASP A 111 -9.10 8.46 0.97
CA ASP A 111 -10.30 9.29 0.92
C ASP A 111 -9.87 10.76 1.01
N PRO A 112 -9.81 11.47 -0.13
CA PRO A 112 -9.31 12.84 -0.15
C PRO A 112 -10.33 13.89 0.32
N TYR A 113 -11.62 13.56 0.35
CA TYR A 113 -12.74 14.49 0.57
C TYR A 113 -13.70 13.99 1.65
N SER A 114 -13.22 13.81 2.84
CA SER A 114 -13.99 13.32 3.98
C SER A 114 -14.39 14.48 4.91
N SER A 115 -15.50 14.33 5.62
CA SER A 115 -15.97 15.29 6.64
C SER A 115 -14.99 15.48 7.79
N ILE A 116 -14.11 14.49 8.01
CA ILE A 116 -12.99 14.58 8.96
C ILE A 116 -11.66 14.39 8.23
N THR A 117 -10.57 14.93 8.78
CA THR A 117 -9.25 14.74 8.20
C THR A 117 -8.80 13.29 8.33
N ARG A 118 -8.72 12.60 7.20
CA ARG A 118 -8.24 11.22 7.10
C ARG A 118 -6.75 11.14 6.74
N PRO A 119 -6.11 9.99 7.02
CA PRO A 119 -4.77 9.70 6.53
C PRO A 119 -4.68 9.81 5.01
N VAL A 120 -3.51 10.19 4.49
CA VAL A 120 -3.28 10.25 3.03
C VAL A 120 -3.53 8.92 2.33
N LYS A 121 -3.31 7.82 3.04
CA LYS A 121 -3.67 6.44 2.63
C LYS A 121 -3.63 5.52 3.84
N GLU A 122 -4.42 4.47 3.80
CA GLU A 122 -4.48 3.43 4.85
C GLU A 122 -4.33 2.06 4.21
N LEU A 123 -3.45 1.22 4.76
CA LEU A 123 -3.35 -0.18 4.35
C LEU A 123 -4.60 -0.92 4.83
N LYS A 124 -5.35 -1.52 3.90
CA LYS A 124 -6.58 -2.27 4.21
C LYS A 124 -6.41 -3.76 4.02
N PHE A 125 -5.59 -4.17 3.06
CA PHE A 125 -5.35 -5.58 2.78
C PHE A 125 -3.95 -5.79 2.21
N PHE A 126 -3.42 -7.00 2.36
CA PHE A 126 -2.22 -7.44 1.67
C PHE A 126 -2.29 -8.93 1.36
N ASP A 127 -1.66 -9.31 0.27
CA ASP A 127 -1.51 -10.71 -0.12
C ASP A 127 -0.10 -10.95 -0.63
N LYS A 128 0.44 -12.14 -0.34
CA LYS A 128 1.77 -12.56 -0.74
C LYS A 128 1.73 -13.87 -1.49
N GLN A 129 2.22 -13.85 -2.73
CA GLN A 129 2.23 -15.02 -3.59
C GLN A 129 3.61 -15.24 -4.22
N LEU A 130 3.97 -16.52 -4.41
CA LEU A 130 5.13 -16.90 -5.21
C LEU A 130 4.76 -16.78 -6.69
N ILE A 131 5.60 -16.09 -7.46
CA ILE A 131 5.44 -15.93 -8.91
C ILE A 131 6.71 -16.48 -9.57
N LYS A 132 6.56 -17.47 -10.42
CA LYS A 132 7.70 -18.05 -11.16
C LYS A 132 8.24 -17.04 -12.17
N ALA A 133 9.49 -17.19 -12.53
CA ALA A 133 10.10 -16.40 -13.59
C ALA A 133 9.28 -16.47 -14.88
N GLY A 134 8.94 -15.32 -15.44
CA GLY A 134 8.10 -15.18 -16.62
C GLY A 134 6.59 -15.32 -16.40
N ASP A 135 6.13 -15.75 -15.22
CA ASP A 135 4.70 -15.93 -14.93
C ASP A 135 4.05 -14.62 -14.48
N THR A 136 2.73 -14.55 -14.70
CA THR A 136 1.85 -13.51 -14.17
C THR A 136 0.85 -14.11 -13.18
N LYS A 137 0.66 -13.44 -12.06
CA LYS A 137 -0.43 -13.76 -11.12
C LYS A 137 -1.33 -12.56 -10.91
N VAL A 138 -2.62 -12.84 -10.76
CA VAL A 138 -3.62 -11.82 -10.42
C VAL A 138 -3.80 -11.83 -8.91
N PHE A 139 -3.56 -10.66 -8.30
CA PHE A 139 -3.85 -10.41 -6.91
C PHE A 139 -5.22 -9.77 -6.80
N ARG A 140 -6.02 -10.24 -5.85
CA ARG A 140 -7.41 -9.84 -5.67
C ARG A 140 -7.64 -9.33 -4.26
N PHE A 141 -8.41 -8.26 -4.15
CA PHE A 141 -8.91 -7.71 -2.91
C PHE A 141 -10.41 -7.56 -2.98
N ASP A 142 -11.14 -8.31 -2.12
CA ASP A 142 -12.57 -8.16 -1.93
C ASP A 142 -12.81 -7.08 -0.87
N VAL A 143 -13.26 -5.93 -1.34
CA VAL A 143 -13.42 -4.72 -0.52
C VAL A 143 -14.73 -4.81 0.24
N ASP A 144 -14.65 -4.72 1.54
CA ASP A 144 -15.79 -4.49 2.43
C ASP A 144 -15.97 -2.96 2.58
N LEU A 145 -17.00 -2.39 1.95
CA LEU A 145 -17.18 -0.94 1.90
C LEU A 145 -17.27 -0.32 3.30
N GLU A 146 -17.99 -0.94 4.23
CA GLU A 146 -18.16 -0.44 5.60
C GLU A 146 -16.85 -0.49 6.40
N ARG A 147 -16.10 -1.57 6.26
CA ARG A 147 -14.82 -1.75 6.97
C ARG A 147 -13.70 -0.91 6.35
N ASP A 148 -13.61 -0.92 5.01
CA ASP A 148 -12.42 -0.46 4.32
C ASP A 148 -12.52 1.02 3.90
N PHE A 149 -13.70 1.49 3.50
CA PHE A 149 -13.95 2.91 3.21
C PHE A 149 -14.42 3.67 4.45
N GLY A 150 -15.17 3.00 5.35
CA GLY A 150 -15.68 3.60 6.56
C GLY A 150 -14.59 4.06 7.52
N PHE A 151 -14.96 4.97 8.41
CA PHE A 151 -14.12 5.51 9.47
C PHE A 151 -14.91 5.69 10.77
N VAL A 152 -14.23 6.07 11.84
CA VAL A 152 -14.83 6.22 13.16
C VAL A 152 -14.84 7.71 13.52
N ASP A 153 -15.99 8.22 13.93
CA ASP A 153 -16.18 9.60 14.38
C ASP A 153 -15.63 9.84 15.80
N GLU A 154 -15.79 11.05 16.30
CA GLU A 154 -15.38 11.48 17.64
C GLU A 154 -16.11 10.74 18.77
N ASN A 155 -17.28 10.16 18.50
CA ASN A 155 -18.07 9.38 19.44
C ASN A 155 -17.79 7.88 19.39
N GLY A 156 -16.82 7.47 18.57
CA GLY A 156 -16.47 6.06 18.37
C GLY A 156 -17.44 5.31 17.46
N LYS A 157 -18.38 6.00 16.80
CA LYS A 157 -19.32 5.39 15.85
C LYS A 157 -18.68 5.30 14.45
N ARG A 158 -18.75 4.11 13.86
CA ARG A 158 -18.33 3.91 12.46
C ARG A 158 -19.40 4.40 11.52
N PHE A 159 -18.97 5.09 10.48
CA PHE A 159 -19.82 5.50 9.38
C PHE A 159 -19.07 5.51 8.05
N LEU A 160 -19.84 5.52 6.98
CA LEU A 160 -19.38 5.49 5.60
C LEU A 160 -20.02 6.71 4.90
N GLU A 161 -19.23 7.50 4.22
CA GLU A 161 -19.70 8.66 3.45
C GLU A 161 -19.75 8.32 1.96
N ALA A 162 -20.79 8.80 1.27
CA ALA A 162 -20.80 8.82 -0.18
C ALA A 162 -19.72 9.80 -0.69
N GLY A 163 -19.05 9.45 -1.79
CA GLY A 163 -17.97 10.28 -2.32
C GLY A 163 -16.93 9.50 -3.09
N GLU A 164 -15.81 10.15 -3.33
CA GLU A 164 -14.70 9.61 -4.11
C GLU A 164 -13.66 8.94 -3.22
N TYR A 165 -13.36 7.68 -3.51
CA TYR A 165 -12.32 6.89 -2.90
C TYR A 165 -11.28 6.47 -3.93
N TYR A 166 -10.05 6.30 -3.50
CA TYR A 166 -8.99 5.76 -4.36
C TYR A 166 -8.45 4.47 -3.76
N ILE A 167 -8.42 3.41 -4.56
CA ILE A 167 -7.72 2.17 -4.25
C ILE A 167 -6.35 2.23 -4.91
N MET A 168 -5.31 1.96 -4.14
CA MET A 168 -3.92 2.18 -4.55
C MET A 168 -3.07 0.94 -4.30
N VAL A 169 -2.22 0.63 -5.27
CA VAL A 169 -1.18 -0.40 -5.16
C VAL A 169 0.09 0.19 -5.78
N LYS A 170 1.17 0.26 -4.98
CA LYS A 170 2.43 0.85 -5.42
C LYS A 170 2.25 2.28 -5.93
N ASP A 171 2.52 2.53 -7.21
CA ASP A 171 2.33 3.80 -7.93
C ASP A 171 1.00 3.87 -8.72
N ARG A 172 0.21 2.81 -8.68
CA ARG A 172 -1.08 2.69 -9.37
C ARG A 172 -2.22 3.14 -8.47
N LYS A 173 -3.23 3.77 -9.07
CA LYS A 173 -4.47 4.10 -8.37
C LYS A 173 -5.67 4.01 -9.30
N VAL A 174 -6.81 3.62 -8.75
CA VAL A 174 -8.10 3.65 -9.41
C VAL A 174 -9.11 4.40 -8.55
N LYS A 175 -9.97 5.19 -9.18
CA LYS A 175 -11.07 5.91 -8.51
C LYS A 175 -12.28 5.02 -8.41
N ILE A 176 -12.90 5.01 -7.24
CA ILE A 176 -14.21 4.41 -6.96
C ILE A 176 -15.11 5.51 -6.43
N GLU A 177 -16.30 5.61 -6.95
CA GLU A 177 -17.34 6.50 -6.46
C GLU A 177 -18.37 5.70 -5.67
N LEU A 178 -18.51 6.02 -4.40
CA LEU A 178 -19.56 5.47 -3.55
C LEU A 178 -20.77 6.39 -3.59
N VAL A 179 -21.90 5.85 -3.97
CA VAL A 179 -23.19 6.55 -3.97
C VAL A 179 -24.15 5.91 -2.97
N ASP A 180 -25.17 6.67 -2.50
CA ASP A 180 -26.18 6.22 -1.56
C ASP A 180 -27.18 5.22 -2.18
#